data_ef906a3a9c877922848f3b51657a6143
#
_entry.id   ef906a3a9c877922848f3b51657a6143
#
_cell.length_a   1.000
_cell.length_b   1.000
_cell.length_c   1.000
_cell.angle_alpha   90.00
_cell.angle_beta   90.00
_cell.angle_gamma   90.00
#
_symmetry.space_group_name_H-M   'P 1'
#
loop_
_entity.id
_entity.type
_entity.pdbx_description
1 polymer ?
#
loop_
_entity_poly.entity_id
_entity_poly.type
_entity_poly.pdbx_seq_one_letter_code
_entity_poly.pdbx_strand_id
1 'polypeptide(L)'
;MKKIYHLNSCSTNQRILKELNLDGVELQNIKEQNIDAKTLDFLKEKAGSYEALFSKKAMKYRSMGLHEMKLTEADYKKYMLEEYTFLKRPFMINGDEVFIGNTKNVVEAAKQSFNS
;
A
#
# COMPACT_ATOMS: atom_id res chain seq x y z
N MET A 1 -10.09 7.01 -10.89
CA MET A 1 -9.83 7.37 -9.49
C MET A 1 -8.35 7.69 -9.32
N LYS A 2 -8.06 8.81 -8.69
CA LYS A 2 -6.70 9.12 -8.27
C LYS A 2 -6.69 9.14 -6.75
N LYS A 3 -6.00 8.18 -6.14
CA LYS A 3 -5.99 8.04 -4.69
C LYS A 3 -4.70 7.42 -4.20
N ILE A 4 -4.22 7.91 -3.06
CA ILE A 4 -3.03 7.38 -2.41
C ILE A 4 -3.34 7.02 -0.97
N TYR A 5 -3.07 5.78 -0.62
CA TYR A 5 -3.13 5.27 0.75
C TYR A 5 -1.72 5.35 1.32
N HIS A 6 -1.53 6.18 2.33
CA HIS A 6 -0.22 6.45 2.90
C HIS A 6 -0.25 6.42 4.42
N LEU A 7 0.91 6.41 5.04
CA LEU A 7 1.03 6.53 6.48
C LEU A 7 1.64 7.90 6.80
N ASN A 8 0.87 8.74 7.49
CA ASN A 8 1.26 10.11 7.78
C ASN A 8 2.55 10.21 8.61
N SER A 9 2.78 9.25 9.50
CA SER A 9 3.99 9.23 10.35
C SER A 9 5.21 8.63 9.66
N CYS A 10 5.09 8.15 8.43
CA CYS A 10 6.20 7.54 7.69
C CYS A 10 6.94 8.62 6.89
N SER A 11 8.19 8.88 7.25
CA SER A 11 9.00 9.92 6.58
C SER A 11 9.22 9.60 5.09
N THR A 12 9.37 8.33 4.76
CA THR A 12 9.51 7.89 3.36
C THR A 12 8.26 8.24 2.55
N ASN A 13 7.06 7.97 3.12
CA ASN A 13 5.79 8.33 2.46
C ASN A 13 5.68 9.84 2.27
N GLN A 14 6.04 10.63 3.28
CA GLN A 14 5.98 12.09 3.18
C GLN A 14 6.90 12.61 2.07
N ARG A 15 8.10 12.06 1.97
CA ARG A 15 9.05 12.43 0.91
C ARG A 15 8.46 12.10 -0.47
N ILE A 16 7.89 10.92 -0.64
CA ILE A 16 7.29 10.51 -1.92
C ILE A 16 6.16 11.44 -2.31
N LEU A 17 5.26 11.77 -1.37
CA LEU A 17 4.14 12.66 -1.66
C LEU A 17 4.60 14.04 -2.15
N LYS A 18 5.72 14.53 -1.64
CA LYS A 18 6.27 15.83 -2.06
C LYS A 18 6.79 15.81 -3.50
N GLU A 19 7.11 14.64 -4.03
CA GLU A 19 7.63 14.50 -5.39
C GLU A 19 6.54 14.29 -6.43
N LEU A 20 5.27 14.13 -6.01
CA LEU A 20 4.14 13.85 -6.90
C LEU A 20 3.26 15.08 -7.07
N ASN A 21 2.69 15.21 -8.27
CA ASN A 21 1.60 16.17 -8.50
C ASN A 21 0.33 15.58 -7.88
N LEU A 22 -0.15 16.20 -6.79
CA LEU A 22 -1.29 15.72 -6.03
C LEU A 22 -2.62 16.38 -6.44
N ASP A 23 -2.63 17.16 -7.52
CA ASP A 23 -3.87 17.78 -8.02
C ASP A 23 -4.90 16.70 -8.36
N GLY A 24 -6.07 16.80 -7.75
CA GLY A 24 -7.14 15.83 -7.97
C GLY A 24 -6.93 14.49 -7.30
N VAL A 25 -5.89 14.34 -6.47
CA VAL A 25 -5.59 13.08 -5.77
C VAL A 25 -6.20 13.11 -4.37
N GLU A 26 -6.98 12.08 -4.05
CA GLU A 26 -7.47 11.88 -2.69
C GLU A 26 -6.38 11.19 -1.86
N LEU A 27 -6.09 11.72 -0.68
CA LEU A 27 -5.11 11.13 0.24
C LEU A 27 -5.83 10.50 1.42
N GLN A 28 -5.49 9.25 1.75
CA GLN A 28 -6.03 8.57 2.92
C GLN A 28 -4.90 8.10 3.82
N ASN A 29 -4.88 8.61 5.06
CA ASN A 29 -3.94 8.15 6.07
C ASN A 29 -4.45 6.83 6.65
N ILE A 30 -3.74 5.74 6.41
CA ILE A 30 -4.19 4.39 6.74
C ILE A 30 -4.27 4.15 8.25
N LYS A 31 -3.57 4.95 9.05
CA LYS A 31 -3.67 4.85 10.51
C LYS A 31 -5.02 5.36 11.02
N GLU A 32 -5.55 6.41 10.39
CA GLU A 32 -6.85 6.98 10.76
C GLU A 32 -7.99 6.18 10.17
N GLN A 33 -7.83 5.72 8.93
CA GLN A 33 -8.83 4.92 8.23
C GLN A 33 -8.11 3.92 7.36
N ASN A 34 -8.15 2.64 7.75
CA ASN A 34 -7.50 1.58 6.98
C ASN A 34 -8.19 1.37 5.64
N ILE A 35 -7.51 0.69 4.72
CA ILE A 35 -8.04 0.35 3.42
C ILE A 35 -9.25 -0.59 3.58
N ASP A 36 -10.23 -0.46 2.71
CA ASP A 36 -11.38 -1.36 2.73
C ASP A 36 -11.14 -2.61 1.86
N ALA A 37 -11.97 -3.63 2.07
CA ALA A 37 -11.81 -4.91 1.37
C ALA A 37 -11.97 -4.77 -0.14
N LYS A 38 -12.89 -3.93 -0.59
CA LYS A 38 -13.15 -3.73 -2.02
C LYS A 38 -11.94 -3.14 -2.74
N THR A 39 -11.32 -2.14 -2.14
CA THR A 39 -10.12 -1.51 -2.71
C THR A 39 -8.94 -2.50 -2.68
N LEU A 40 -8.82 -3.26 -1.60
CA LEU A 40 -7.77 -4.25 -1.48
C LEU A 40 -7.91 -5.33 -2.57
N ASP A 41 -9.14 -5.74 -2.87
CA ASP A 41 -9.41 -6.70 -3.94
C ASP A 41 -9.03 -6.14 -5.31
N PHE A 42 -9.33 -4.85 -5.56
CA PHE A 42 -8.91 -4.18 -6.79
C PHE A 42 -7.38 -4.18 -6.93
N LEU A 43 -6.67 -3.83 -5.86
CA LEU A 43 -5.21 -3.82 -5.86
C LEU A 43 -4.63 -5.22 -6.06
N LYS A 44 -5.26 -6.23 -5.48
CA LYS A 44 -4.85 -7.63 -5.64
C LYS A 44 -4.94 -8.08 -7.11
N GLU A 45 -5.99 -7.67 -7.81
CA GLU A 45 -6.13 -7.97 -9.23
C GLU A 45 -4.99 -7.38 -10.05
N LYS A 46 -4.56 -6.16 -9.71
CA LYS A 46 -3.46 -5.47 -10.39
C LYS A 46 -2.09 -6.06 -10.00
N ALA A 47 -1.91 -6.42 -8.74
CA ALA A 47 -0.62 -6.90 -8.23
C ALA A 47 -0.42 -8.41 -8.40
N GLY A 48 -1.49 -9.16 -8.60
CA GLY A 48 -1.46 -10.61 -8.81
C GLY A 48 -1.76 -11.44 -7.57
N SER A 49 -1.56 -10.90 -6.36
CA SER A 49 -1.83 -11.64 -5.13
C SER A 49 -1.97 -10.68 -3.96
N TYR A 50 -2.57 -11.15 -2.87
CA TYR A 50 -2.59 -10.41 -1.61
C TYR A 50 -1.21 -10.37 -0.97
N GLU A 51 -0.43 -11.44 -1.12
CA GLU A 51 0.93 -11.48 -0.61
C GLU A 51 1.77 -10.34 -1.19
N ALA A 52 1.57 -10.00 -2.46
CA ALA A 52 2.28 -8.90 -3.12
C ALA A 52 2.00 -7.54 -2.47
N LEU A 53 0.88 -7.41 -1.76
CA LEU A 53 0.48 -6.18 -1.07
C LEU A 53 0.93 -6.15 0.39
N PHE A 54 1.38 -7.30 0.92
CA PHE A 54 1.64 -7.50 2.34
C PHE A 54 3.11 -7.20 2.68
N SER A 55 3.32 -6.42 3.74
CA SER A 55 4.67 -6.06 4.21
C SER A 55 5.15 -7.06 5.26
N LYS A 56 6.15 -7.86 4.91
CA LYS A 56 6.80 -8.78 5.85
C LYS A 56 7.84 -8.06 6.72
N LYS A 57 8.03 -6.77 6.52
CA LYS A 57 8.93 -5.94 7.33
C LYS A 57 8.23 -5.35 8.55
N ALA A 58 6.90 -5.46 8.64
CA ALA A 58 6.15 -4.95 9.79
C ALA A 58 6.58 -5.68 11.06
N MET A 59 6.73 -4.93 12.16
CA MET A 59 7.13 -5.52 13.45
C MET A 59 6.17 -6.62 13.90
N LYS A 60 4.86 -6.42 13.69
CA LYS A 60 3.85 -7.40 14.09
C LYS A 60 3.93 -8.71 13.32
N TYR A 61 4.54 -8.71 12.14
CA TYR A 61 4.75 -9.94 11.40
C TYR A 61 5.55 -10.96 12.23
N ARG A 62 6.58 -10.50 12.92
CA ARG A 62 7.37 -11.34 13.81
C ARG A 62 6.75 -11.48 15.21
N SER A 63 6.29 -10.38 15.80
CA SER A 63 5.76 -10.42 17.17
C SER A 63 4.51 -11.28 17.29
N MET A 64 3.72 -11.40 16.21
CA MET A 64 2.55 -12.29 16.18
C MET A 64 2.90 -13.72 15.72
N GLY A 65 4.17 -14.00 15.43
CA GLY A 65 4.60 -15.32 14.98
C GLY A 65 4.21 -15.67 13.55
N LEU A 66 3.77 -14.69 12.75
CA LEU A 66 3.30 -14.96 11.39
C LEU A 66 4.42 -15.44 10.48
N HIS A 67 5.66 -15.03 10.76
CA HIS A 67 6.84 -15.43 9.97
C HIS A 67 7.13 -16.93 10.08
N GLU A 68 6.59 -17.60 11.11
CA GLU A 68 6.74 -19.04 11.31
C GLU A 68 5.54 -19.83 10.77
N MET A 69 4.53 -19.13 10.24
CA MET A 69 3.31 -19.74 9.71
C MET A 69 3.32 -19.76 8.20
N LYS A 70 2.64 -20.75 7.63
CA LYS A 70 2.40 -20.78 6.18
C LYS A 70 1.08 -20.08 5.91
N LEU A 71 1.16 -18.78 5.59
CA LEU A 71 -0.03 -17.97 5.36
C LEU A 71 -0.62 -18.22 3.98
N THR A 72 -1.95 -18.30 3.94
CA THR A 72 -2.71 -18.39 2.69
C THR A 72 -3.05 -16.97 2.20
N GLU A 73 -3.54 -16.88 0.96
CA GLU A 73 -4.03 -15.59 0.42
C GLU A 73 -5.14 -15.01 1.30
N ALA A 74 -6.05 -15.85 1.79
CA ALA A 74 -7.10 -15.40 2.70
C ALA A 74 -6.52 -14.83 4.00
N ASP A 75 -5.44 -15.43 4.50
CA ASP A 75 -4.75 -14.94 5.71
C ASP A 75 -4.13 -13.57 5.47
N TYR A 76 -3.44 -13.38 4.36
CA TYR A 76 -2.84 -12.07 4.03
C TYR A 76 -3.91 -10.99 3.96
N LYS A 77 -5.01 -11.26 3.27
CA LYS A 77 -6.11 -10.30 3.18
C LYS A 77 -6.66 -9.95 4.57
N LYS A 78 -6.94 -10.98 5.39
CA LYS A 78 -7.49 -10.80 6.73
C LYS A 78 -6.59 -9.90 7.58
N TYR A 79 -5.30 -10.21 7.63
CA TYR A 79 -4.37 -9.46 8.46
C TYR A 79 -4.21 -8.02 7.99
N MET A 80 -4.18 -7.77 6.69
CA MET A 80 -4.09 -6.41 6.15
C MET A 80 -5.31 -5.57 6.52
N LEU A 81 -6.49 -6.17 6.52
CA LEU A 81 -7.73 -5.46 6.90
C LEU A 81 -7.81 -5.19 8.40
N GLU A 82 -7.12 -5.98 9.22
CA GLU A 82 -7.12 -5.82 10.67
C GLU A 82 -6.03 -4.87 11.16
N GLU A 83 -4.91 -4.78 10.42
CA GLU A 83 -3.72 -4.06 10.89
C GLU A 83 -3.05 -3.32 9.74
N TYR A 84 -3.12 -1.99 9.76
CA TYR A 84 -2.60 -1.15 8.67
C TYR A 84 -1.08 -1.29 8.46
N THR A 85 -0.31 -1.68 9.48
CA THR A 85 1.14 -1.80 9.34
C THR A 85 1.55 -2.95 8.43
N PHE A 86 0.63 -3.87 8.11
CA PHE A 86 0.89 -4.94 7.16
C PHE A 86 0.79 -4.51 5.69
N LEU A 87 0.36 -3.28 5.41
CA LEU A 87 0.29 -2.78 4.03
C LEU A 87 1.67 -2.34 3.53
N LYS A 88 2.01 -2.70 2.30
CA LYS A 88 3.20 -2.16 1.61
C LYS A 88 2.91 -0.74 1.14
N ARG A 89 3.05 0.21 2.02
CA ARG A 89 2.69 1.60 1.79
C ARG A 89 3.82 2.37 1.08
N PRO A 90 3.47 3.37 0.28
CA PRO A 90 2.09 3.77 -0.08
C PRO A 90 1.51 2.90 -1.18
N PHE A 91 0.18 2.82 -1.23
CA PHE A 91 -0.54 2.31 -2.40
C PHE A 91 -1.00 3.51 -3.21
N MET A 92 -0.52 3.62 -4.45
CA MET A 92 -0.79 4.78 -5.30
C MET A 92 -1.60 4.34 -6.52
N ILE A 93 -2.79 4.93 -6.67
CA ILE A 93 -3.72 4.57 -7.73
C ILE A 93 -3.94 5.78 -8.65
N ASN A 94 -3.69 5.60 -9.95
CA ASN A 94 -3.98 6.61 -10.96
C ASN A 94 -4.76 5.94 -12.09
N GLY A 95 -6.10 5.96 -11.98
CA GLY A 95 -6.97 5.26 -12.92
C GLY A 95 -6.76 3.76 -12.86
N ASP A 96 -6.33 3.16 -13.96
CA ASP A 96 -6.03 1.71 -14.02
C ASP A 96 -4.61 1.36 -13.59
N GLU A 97 -3.75 2.38 -13.44
CA GLU A 97 -2.38 2.16 -13.01
C GLU A 97 -2.30 2.14 -11.49
N VAL A 98 -1.57 1.15 -10.94
CA VAL A 98 -1.33 1.09 -9.50
C VAL A 98 0.16 0.91 -9.25
N PHE A 99 0.63 1.52 -8.14
CA PHE A 99 2.03 1.48 -7.75
C PHE A 99 2.07 1.11 -6.27
N ILE A 100 2.72 -0.01 -5.96
CA ILE A 100 2.68 -0.61 -4.62
C ILE A 100 4.05 -0.48 -3.96
N GLY A 101 4.08 0.23 -2.84
CA GLY A 101 5.28 0.32 -2.01
C GLY A 101 6.19 1.47 -2.35
N ASN A 102 7.43 1.40 -1.87
CA ASN A 102 8.36 2.53 -1.90
C ASN A 102 9.74 2.19 -2.47
N THR A 103 9.84 1.14 -3.26
CA THR A 103 11.12 0.87 -3.94
C THR A 103 11.40 1.96 -4.96
N LYS A 104 12.67 2.16 -5.29
CA LYS A 104 13.07 3.21 -6.23
C LYS A 104 12.34 3.10 -7.56
N ASN A 105 12.24 1.88 -8.11
CA ASN A 105 11.58 1.66 -9.39
C ASN A 105 10.09 1.99 -9.33
N VAL A 106 9.42 1.61 -8.24
CA VAL A 106 7.99 1.90 -8.06
C VAL A 106 7.77 3.42 -7.96
N VAL A 107 8.59 4.11 -7.17
CA VAL A 107 8.47 5.56 -6.99
C VAL A 107 8.70 6.30 -8.31
N GLU A 108 9.70 5.91 -9.08
CA GLU A 108 9.97 6.54 -10.38
C GLU A 108 8.80 6.33 -11.35
N ALA A 109 8.23 5.12 -11.40
CA ALA A 109 7.07 4.85 -12.24
C ALA A 109 5.85 5.69 -11.81
N ALA A 110 5.62 5.80 -10.50
CA ALA A 110 4.54 6.63 -9.97
C ALA A 110 4.74 8.10 -10.33
N LYS A 111 5.95 8.62 -10.20
CA LYS A 111 6.27 10.00 -10.58
C LYS A 111 5.95 10.27 -12.05
N GLN A 112 6.32 9.36 -12.93
CA GLN A 112 6.02 9.52 -14.35
C GLN A 112 4.52 9.54 -14.61
N SER A 113 3.76 8.70 -13.90
CA SER A 113 2.30 8.64 -14.05
C SER A 113 1.61 9.89 -13.49
N PHE A 114 1.93 10.27 -12.25
CA PHE A 114 1.24 11.37 -11.58
C PHE A 114 1.67 12.75 -12.08
N ASN A 115 2.88 12.87 -12.60
CA ASN A 115 3.46 14.15 -13.02
C ASN A 115 3.34 14.41 -14.53
N SER A 116 2.71 13.49 -15.24
CA SER A 116 2.49 13.68 -16.69
C SER A 116 1.26 14.51 -17.01
#